data_9ed63650ad9207f27f11090d2a97eb98
#
_entry.id   9ed63650ad9207f27f11090d2a97eb98
#
_cell.length_a   1.000
_cell.length_b   1.000
_cell.length_c   1.000
_cell.angle_alpha   90.00
_cell.angle_beta   90.00
_cell.angle_gamma   90.00
#
_symmetry.space_group_name_H-M   'P 1'
#
loop_
_entity.id
_entity.type
_entity.pdbx_description
1 polymer ?
#
loop_
_entity_poly.entity_id
_entity_poly.type
_entity_poly.pdbx_seq_one_letter_code
_entity_poly.pdbx_strand_id
1 'polypeptide(L)'
;MVGDQGGSGGSAAPLTADVRTAYETAAAGWADGPELVYALLARTLVASATVPLTDSRVLDLGAGTGAAGRAAQAAGARQVVAVDLAVGMLRRCPAPLHPLAADAAALPFRDGSFDLVVAAFCLSHLGSIAAGLGEARRVGRAIAASAFAPGWTHPAKAAVDDALRPFGYRPPAWYVSLKSQGEPQAGDPVLLAGHAAAAGFKDVQVRTIAVPTGLSTPAQLASWRLGMANVAAFVRSLDAPRRAAVSCAAERAVVGSEPLVVPMVVLTGG
;
A
#
# COMPACT_ATOMS: atom_id res chain seq x y z
N MET A 1 -17.48 20.57 -42.92
CA MET A 1 -16.52 19.51 -42.60
C MET A 1 -15.98 19.82 -41.21
N VAL A 2 -16.54 19.20 -40.19
CA VAL A 2 -16.10 19.34 -38.80
C VAL A 2 -15.33 18.06 -38.47
N GLY A 3 -14.02 18.22 -38.19
CA GLY A 3 -13.13 17.12 -37.87
C GLY A 3 -13.44 16.57 -36.50
N ASP A 4 -13.72 15.29 -36.42
CA ASP A 4 -13.83 14.47 -35.24
C ASP A 4 -12.42 14.32 -34.59
N GLN A 5 -12.21 14.93 -33.43
CA GLN A 5 -11.03 14.72 -32.57
C GLN A 5 -11.38 13.61 -31.60
N GLY A 6 -11.11 12.37 -32.00
CA GLY A 6 -11.21 11.20 -31.13
C GLY A 6 -10.28 11.31 -29.92
N GLY A 7 -10.85 11.57 -28.76
CA GLY A 7 -10.17 11.48 -27.48
C GLY A 7 -9.74 10.04 -27.22
N SER A 8 -8.43 9.78 -27.27
CA SER A 8 -7.82 8.52 -26.87
C SER A 8 -7.97 8.32 -25.34
N GLY A 9 -8.99 7.58 -24.95
CA GLY A 9 -9.12 7.06 -23.59
C GLY A 9 -7.97 6.10 -23.31
N GLY A 10 -6.93 6.57 -22.61
CA GLY A 10 -5.80 5.76 -22.18
C GLY A 10 -6.29 4.66 -21.24
N SER A 11 -6.15 3.42 -21.65
CA SER A 11 -6.50 2.21 -20.91
C SER A 11 -5.70 2.10 -19.60
N ALA A 12 -6.34 2.32 -18.45
CA ALA A 12 -5.76 2.10 -17.14
C ALA A 12 -5.61 0.60 -16.78
N ALA A 13 -6.17 -0.30 -17.56
CA ALA A 13 -6.22 -1.73 -17.32
C ALA A 13 -4.84 -2.46 -17.24
N PRO A 14 -3.83 -2.15 -18.08
CA PRO A 14 -2.55 -2.86 -18.04
C PRO A 14 -1.77 -2.66 -16.73
N LEU A 15 -1.73 -1.46 -16.18
CA LEU A 15 -0.98 -1.14 -14.96
C LEU A 15 -1.52 -1.89 -13.73
N THR A 16 -2.83 -2.04 -13.61
CA THR A 16 -3.47 -2.76 -12.50
C THR A 16 -3.12 -4.25 -12.53
N ALA A 17 -3.07 -4.87 -13.72
CA ALA A 17 -2.69 -6.28 -13.88
C ALA A 17 -1.23 -6.53 -13.48
N ASP A 18 -0.31 -5.64 -13.86
CA ASP A 18 1.11 -5.75 -13.51
C ASP A 18 1.34 -5.56 -12.01
N VAL A 19 0.66 -4.60 -11.40
CA VAL A 19 0.68 -4.37 -9.94
C VAL A 19 0.19 -5.61 -9.20
N ARG A 20 -0.97 -6.17 -9.60
CA ARG A 20 -1.50 -7.39 -9.01
C ARG A 20 -0.50 -8.53 -9.08
N THR A 21 0.08 -8.79 -10.25
CA THR A 21 1.06 -9.86 -10.46
C THR A 21 2.32 -9.67 -9.59
N ALA A 22 2.77 -8.43 -9.43
CA ALA A 22 3.91 -8.12 -8.57
C ALA A 22 3.64 -8.45 -7.10
N TYR A 23 2.46 -8.06 -6.57
CA TYR A 23 2.07 -8.39 -5.20
C TYR A 23 1.79 -9.89 -5.00
N GLU A 24 1.17 -10.57 -5.96
CA GLU A 24 1.05 -12.04 -5.96
C GLU A 24 2.42 -12.71 -5.77
N THR A 25 3.41 -12.23 -6.52
CA THR A 25 4.78 -12.78 -6.45
C THR A 25 5.48 -12.43 -5.13
N ALA A 26 5.28 -11.22 -4.62
CA ALA A 26 5.88 -10.76 -3.38
C ALA A 26 5.32 -11.45 -2.12
N ALA A 27 4.09 -11.96 -2.18
CA ALA A 27 3.36 -12.48 -1.04
C ALA A 27 4.16 -13.50 -0.20
N ALA A 28 5.00 -14.33 -0.83
CA ALA A 28 5.76 -15.36 -0.13
C ALA A 28 6.86 -14.79 0.80
N GLY A 29 7.51 -13.68 0.43
CA GLY A 29 8.57 -13.05 1.23
C GLY A 29 8.11 -11.79 1.97
N TRP A 30 6.82 -11.46 1.89
CA TRP A 30 6.30 -10.22 2.48
C TRP A 30 6.47 -10.19 4.01
N ALA A 31 6.24 -11.32 4.68
CA ALA A 31 6.33 -11.43 6.12
C ALA A 31 7.75 -11.20 6.68
N ASP A 32 8.78 -11.49 5.89
CA ASP A 32 10.17 -11.48 6.34
C ASP A 32 10.81 -10.07 6.33
N GLY A 33 10.14 -9.09 5.76
CA GLY A 33 10.66 -7.73 5.63
C GLY A 33 9.58 -6.65 5.59
N PRO A 34 8.86 -6.49 4.46
CA PRO A 34 7.84 -5.44 4.32
C PRO A 34 6.79 -5.43 5.43
N GLU A 35 6.29 -6.59 5.86
CA GLU A 35 5.28 -6.72 6.92
C GLU A 35 5.68 -6.02 8.22
N LEU A 36 6.97 -6.09 8.59
CA LEU A 36 7.47 -5.45 9.82
C LEU A 36 7.26 -3.94 9.80
N VAL A 37 7.40 -3.32 8.64
CA VAL A 37 7.16 -1.88 8.44
C VAL A 37 5.66 -1.60 8.37
N TYR A 38 4.96 -2.29 7.48
CA TYR A 38 3.54 -2.01 7.22
C TYR A 38 2.63 -2.32 8.41
N ALA A 39 2.98 -3.26 9.27
CA ALA A 39 2.24 -3.52 10.51
C ALA A 39 2.29 -2.34 11.49
N LEU A 40 3.42 -1.64 11.57
CA LEU A 40 3.55 -0.43 12.39
C LEU A 40 2.77 0.75 11.80
N LEU A 41 2.91 0.97 10.50
CA LEU A 41 2.20 2.03 9.78
C LEU A 41 0.69 1.82 9.86
N ALA A 42 0.22 0.58 9.72
CA ALA A 42 -1.19 0.21 9.84
C ALA A 42 -1.75 0.49 11.23
N ARG A 43 -1.02 0.17 12.30
CA ARG A 43 -1.43 0.51 13.67
C ARG A 43 -1.57 2.03 13.86
N THR A 44 -0.62 2.80 13.36
CA THR A 44 -0.67 4.27 13.43
C THR A 44 -1.86 4.81 12.65
N LEU A 45 -2.16 4.25 11.47
CA LEU A 45 -3.32 4.63 10.68
C LEU A 45 -4.63 4.33 11.43
N VAL A 46 -4.79 3.12 11.91
CA VAL A 46 -6.00 2.69 12.63
C VAL A 46 -6.22 3.50 13.90
N ALA A 47 -5.15 3.82 14.64
CA ALA A 47 -5.22 4.70 15.81
C ALA A 47 -5.61 6.16 15.45
N SER A 48 -5.54 6.52 14.17
CA SER A 48 -5.95 7.85 13.68
C SER A 48 -7.44 7.91 13.31
N ALA A 49 -8.16 6.78 13.31
CA ALA A 49 -9.58 6.75 12.98
C ALA A 49 -10.40 7.69 13.89
N THR A 50 -11.36 8.39 13.30
CA THR A 50 -12.22 9.36 13.99
C THR A 50 -13.49 8.75 14.55
N VAL A 51 -13.71 7.46 14.30
CA VAL A 51 -14.87 6.70 14.80
C VAL A 51 -14.43 5.61 15.77
N PRO A 52 -15.26 5.25 16.76
CA PRO A 52 -14.98 4.13 17.64
C PRO A 52 -14.83 2.81 16.88
N LEU A 53 -13.81 2.03 17.21
CA LEU A 53 -13.57 0.72 16.58
C LEU A 53 -14.28 -0.42 17.34
N THR A 54 -14.55 -0.25 18.63
CA THR A 54 -15.27 -1.27 19.41
C THR A 54 -16.62 -1.57 18.77
N ASP A 55 -16.88 -2.87 18.55
CA ASP A 55 -18.08 -3.40 17.91
C ASP A 55 -18.34 -2.95 16.46
N SER A 56 -17.37 -2.25 15.84
CA SER A 56 -17.48 -1.76 14.47
C SER A 56 -17.31 -2.86 13.42
N ARG A 57 -17.87 -2.63 12.23
CA ARG A 57 -17.60 -3.37 11.00
C ARG A 57 -16.60 -2.57 10.17
N VAL A 58 -15.45 -3.16 9.89
CA VAL A 58 -14.36 -2.50 9.18
C VAL A 58 -14.10 -3.18 7.84
N LEU A 59 -13.94 -2.38 6.80
CA LEU A 59 -13.39 -2.81 5.51
C LEU A 59 -11.91 -2.43 5.46
N ASP A 60 -11.02 -3.41 5.31
CA ASP A 60 -9.60 -3.21 4.99
C ASP A 60 -9.45 -3.26 3.46
N LEU A 61 -9.31 -2.08 2.84
CA LEU A 61 -9.27 -1.88 1.39
C LEU A 61 -7.83 -1.88 0.88
N GLY A 62 -7.51 -2.77 -0.05
CA GLY A 62 -6.12 -3.05 -0.44
C GLY A 62 -5.36 -3.71 0.71
N ALA A 63 -5.98 -4.71 1.33
CA ALA A 63 -5.57 -5.29 2.60
C ALA A 63 -4.19 -5.96 2.57
N GLY A 64 -3.72 -6.41 1.40
CA GLY A 64 -2.50 -7.19 1.30
C GLY A 64 -2.57 -8.44 2.18
N THR A 65 -1.68 -8.54 3.14
CA THR A 65 -1.64 -9.62 4.16
C THR A 65 -2.51 -9.32 5.39
N GLY A 66 -3.32 -8.24 5.35
CA GLY A 66 -4.26 -7.89 6.42
C GLY A 66 -3.65 -7.11 7.59
N ALA A 67 -2.60 -6.34 7.36
CA ALA A 67 -1.94 -5.58 8.44
C ALA A 67 -2.89 -4.57 9.10
N ALA A 68 -3.66 -3.81 8.31
CA ALA A 68 -4.61 -2.84 8.83
C ALA A 68 -5.84 -3.51 9.44
N GLY A 69 -6.30 -4.60 8.83
CA GLY A 69 -7.38 -5.43 9.39
C GLY A 69 -7.05 -5.99 10.77
N ARG A 70 -5.82 -6.52 10.95
CA ARG A 70 -5.36 -6.98 12.27
C ARG A 70 -5.30 -5.84 13.29
N ALA A 71 -4.84 -4.68 12.86
CA ALA A 71 -4.80 -3.50 13.75
C ALA A 71 -6.21 -3.07 14.16
N ALA A 72 -7.17 -3.04 13.22
CA ALA A 72 -8.56 -2.72 13.51
C ALA A 72 -9.19 -3.75 14.47
N GLN A 73 -8.91 -5.03 14.27
CA GLN A 73 -9.39 -6.08 15.16
C GLN A 73 -8.81 -5.97 16.56
N ALA A 74 -7.50 -5.72 16.68
CA ALA A 74 -6.86 -5.49 17.98
C ALA A 74 -7.42 -4.25 18.69
N ALA A 75 -7.97 -3.28 17.95
CA ALA A 75 -8.64 -2.10 18.47
C ALA A 75 -10.14 -2.33 18.79
N GLY A 76 -10.65 -3.57 18.66
CA GLY A 76 -11.99 -3.96 19.08
C GLY A 76 -13.02 -4.06 17.97
N ALA A 77 -12.63 -4.02 16.68
CA ALA A 77 -13.57 -4.22 15.59
C ALA A 77 -14.21 -5.62 15.68
N ARG A 78 -15.56 -5.67 15.60
CA ARG A 78 -16.33 -6.91 15.67
C ARG A 78 -16.13 -7.79 14.44
N GLN A 79 -16.01 -7.15 13.29
CA GLN A 79 -15.86 -7.82 12.01
C GLN A 79 -14.93 -7.01 11.10
N VAL A 80 -13.99 -7.69 10.46
CA VAL A 80 -13.12 -7.09 9.46
C VAL A 80 -13.17 -7.91 8.17
N VAL A 81 -13.54 -7.25 7.07
CA VAL A 81 -13.44 -7.81 5.72
C VAL A 81 -12.19 -7.24 5.06
N ALA A 82 -11.31 -8.12 4.60
CA ALA A 82 -10.05 -7.76 3.95
C ALA A 82 -10.19 -7.93 2.43
N VAL A 83 -10.15 -6.81 1.69
CA VAL A 83 -10.32 -6.82 0.22
C VAL A 83 -9.01 -6.47 -0.47
N ASP A 84 -8.62 -7.29 -1.45
CA ASP A 84 -7.46 -7.04 -2.31
C ASP A 84 -7.66 -7.69 -3.68
N LEU A 85 -6.95 -7.23 -4.71
CA LEU A 85 -6.89 -7.89 -6.01
C LEU A 85 -5.89 -9.07 -6.03
N ALA A 86 -4.86 -9.02 -5.18
CA ALA A 86 -3.80 -10.02 -5.09
C ALA A 86 -4.22 -11.18 -4.17
N VAL A 87 -4.77 -12.25 -4.76
CA VAL A 87 -5.23 -13.44 -4.01
C VAL A 87 -4.10 -14.09 -3.21
N GLY A 88 -2.87 -14.07 -3.72
CA GLY A 88 -1.70 -14.58 -3.01
C GLY A 88 -1.41 -13.85 -1.70
N MET A 89 -1.68 -12.53 -1.66
CA MET A 89 -1.63 -11.74 -0.43
C MET A 89 -2.76 -12.14 0.53
N LEU A 90 -4.00 -12.19 0.05
CA LEU A 90 -5.18 -12.54 0.85
C LEU A 90 -5.09 -13.92 1.51
N ARG A 91 -4.47 -14.90 0.84
CA ARG A 91 -4.23 -16.23 1.41
C ARG A 91 -3.34 -16.21 2.66
N ARG A 92 -2.69 -15.10 2.94
CA ARG A 92 -1.85 -14.87 4.13
C ARG A 92 -2.55 -14.06 5.21
N CYS A 93 -3.75 -13.58 4.94
CA CYS A 93 -4.57 -12.95 5.97
C CYS A 93 -4.92 -13.99 7.04
N PRO A 94 -4.55 -13.77 8.31
CA PRO A 94 -4.87 -14.71 9.36
C PRO A 94 -6.34 -14.61 9.76
N ALA A 95 -6.88 -15.71 10.28
CA ALA A 95 -8.16 -15.67 10.99
C ALA A 95 -8.04 -14.67 12.17
N PRO A 96 -9.12 -13.98 12.55
CA PRO A 96 -10.46 -14.09 12.04
C PRO A 96 -10.83 -13.04 10.96
N LEU A 97 -9.87 -12.52 10.19
CA LEU A 97 -10.18 -11.65 9.05
C LEU A 97 -10.96 -12.44 7.98
N HIS A 98 -11.84 -11.75 7.26
CA HIS A 98 -12.62 -12.33 6.16
C HIS A 98 -12.04 -11.85 4.81
N PRO A 99 -11.12 -12.61 4.18
CA PRO A 99 -10.51 -12.21 2.91
C PRO A 99 -11.48 -12.36 1.74
N LEU A 100 -11.52 -11.36 0.86
CA LEU A 100 -12.33 -11.34 -0.36
C LEU A 100 -11.55 -10.69 -1.51
N ALA A 101 -11.45 -11.38 -2.63
CA ALA A 101 -10.86 -10.81 -3.84
C ALA A 101 -11.87 -9.91 -4.55
N ALA A 102 -11.59 -8.59 -4.63
CA ALA A 102 -12.43 -7.63 -5.34
C ALA A 102 -11.62 -6.38 -5.76
N ASP A 103 -12.15 -5.67 -6.75
CA ASP A 103 -11.61 -4.38 -7.18
C ASP A 103 -12.11 -3.27 -6.23
N ALA A 104 -11.18 -2.42 -5.79
CA ALA A 104 -11.49 -1.26 -4.96
C ALA A 104 -12.41 -0.23 -5.65
N ALA A 105 -12.45 -0.24 -6.98
CA ALA A 105 -13.34 0.62 -7.78
C ALA A 105 -14.72 0.01 -8.05
N ALA A 106 -14.98 -1.24 -7.60
CA ALA A 106 -16.24 -1.95 -7.80
C ALA A 106 -16.47 -2.97 -6.67
N LEU A 107 -16.77 -2.47 -5.48
CA LEU A 107 -16.90 -3.28 -4.26
C LEU A 107 -18.24 -4.03 -4.22
N PRO A 108 -18.24 -5.36 -3.98
CA PRO A 108 -19.46 -6.18 -3.97
C PRO A 108 -20.27 -6.08 -2.67
N PHE A 109 -20.39 -4.87 -2.12
CA PHE A 109 -21.11 -4.61 -0.88
C PHE A 109 -22.23 -3.60 -1.10
N ARG A 110 -23.27 -3.69 -0.26
CA ARG A 110 -24.35 -2.70 -0.21
C ARG A 110 -23.83 -1.40 0.40
N ASP A 111 -24.51 -0.30 0.09
CA ASP A 111 -24.24 1.00 0.66
C ASP A 111 -24.30 0.94 2.21
N GLY A 112 -23.37 1.64 2.86
CA GLY A 112 -23.30 1.74 4.31
C GLY A 112 -23.07 0.42 5.06
N SER A 113 -22.44 -0.59 4.38
CA SER A 113 -22.17 -1.90 4.98
C SER A 113 -21.13 -1.85 6.10
N PHE A 114 -20.30 -0.81 6.14
CA PHE A 114 -19.20 -0.67 7.09
C PHE A 114 -19.28 0.65 7.87
N ASP A 115 -18.79 0.60 9.11
CA ASP A 115 -18.67 1.80 9.94
C ASP A 115 -17.39 2.56 9.60
N LEU A 116 -16.34 1.86 9.20
CA LEU A 116 -15.05 2.42 8.78
C LEU A 116 -14.49 1.66 7.57
N VAL A 117 -13.95 2.41 6.61
CA VAL A 117 -13.02 1.89 5.59
C VAL A 117 -11.60 2.30 5.95
N VAL A 118 -10.70 1.33 6.06
CA VAL A 118 -9.26 1.57 6.23
C VAL A 118 -8.56 1.26 4.91
N ALA A 119 -7.74 2.20 4.40
CA ALA A 119 -7.04 2.07 3.13
C ALA A 119 -5.53 2.37 3.33
N ALA A 120 -4.78 1.35 3.77
CA ALA A 120 -3.36 1.50 4.13
C ALA A 120 -2.47 1.40 2.89
N PHE A 121 -1.92 2.52 2.41
CA PHE A 121 -0.98 2.60 1.28
C PHE A 121 -1.48 1.99 -0.03
N CYS A 122 -2.80 1.86 -0.22
CA CYS A 122 -3.36 1.28 -1.43
C CYS A 122 -3.80 2.31 -2.49
N LEU A 123 -4.16 3.54 -2.08
CA LEU A 123 -4.76 4.52 -2.99
C LEU A 123 -3.86 4.86 -4.20
N SER A 124 -2.55 4.90 -4.01
CA SER A 124 -1.57 5.15 -5.08
C SER A 124 -1.51 4.04 -6.14
N HIS A 125 -2.01 2.86 -5.83
CA HIS A 125 -2.05 1.70 -6.73
C HIS A 125 -3.33 1.60 -7.55
N LEU A 126 -4.34 2.42 -7.23
CA LEU A 126 -5.62 2.40 -7.93
C LEU A 126 -5.50 3.08 -9.31
N GLY A 127 -6.19 2.54 -10.28
CA GLY A 127 -6.32 3.18 -11.60
C GLY A 127 -7.02 4.55 -11.52
N SER A 128 -7.86 4.75 -10.49
CA SER A 128 -8.51 6.01 -10.16
C SER A 128 -8.71 6.13 -8.65
N ILE A 129 -8.03 7.07 -8.01
CA ILE A 129 -8.21 7.40 -6.59
C ILE A 129 -9.65 7.86 -6.34
N ALA A 130 -10.22 8.66 -7.26
CA ALA A 130 -11.59 9.15 -7.14
C ALA A 130 -12.62 8.01 -7.15
N ALA A 131 -12.46 7.02 -8.04
CA ALA A 131 -13.35 5.85 -8.07
C ALA A 131 -13.24 5.01 -6.80
N GLY A 132 -12.02 4.74 -6.32
CA GLY A 132 -11.81 4.00 -5.08
C GLY A 132 -12.37 4.71 -3.85
N LEU A 133 -12.19 6.02 -3.74
CA LEU A 133 -12.77 6.81 -2.66
C LEU A 133 -14.29 6.92 -2.77
N GLY A 134 -14.85 6.98 -3.98
CA GLY A 134 -16.30 6.93 -4.23
C GLY A 134 -16.91 5.62 -3.72
N GLU A 135 -16.30 4.49 -4.04
CA GLU A 135 -16.73 3.17 -3.53
C GLU A 135 -16.54 3.06 -2.01
N ALA A 136 -15.39 3.53 -1.49
CA ALA A 136 -15.16 3.57 -0.04
C ALA A 136 -16.26 4.38 0.68
N ARG A 137 -16.67 5.54 0.12
CA ARG A 137 -17.75 6.36 0.68
C ARG A 137 -19.12 5.69 0.54
N ARG A 138 -19.38 5.02 -0.59
CA ARG A 138 -20.63 4.31 -0.79
C ARG A 138 -20.82 3.19 0.25
N VAL A 139 -19.78 2.41 0.49
CA VAL A 139 -19.87 1.24 1.39
C VAL A 139 -19.60 1.56 2.85
N GLY A 140 -18.89 2.65 3.16
CA GLY A 140 -18.45 3.01 4.50
C GLY A 140 -18.92 4.40 4.95
N ARG A 141 -19.12 4.55 6.26
CA ARG A 141 -19.53 5.82 6.86
C ARG A 141 -18.36 6.76 7.08
N ALA A 142 -17.20 6.21 7.43
CA ALA A 142 -15.96 6.94 7.66
C ALA A 142 -14.80 6.29 6.94
N ILE A 143 -13.72 7.05 6.75
CA ILE A 143 -12.47 6.58 6.14
C ILE A 143 -11.27 6.92 7.01
N ALA A 144 -10.28 6.02 7.04
CA ALA A 144 -8.90 6.30 7.40
C ALA A 144 -7.99 5.75 6.29
N ALA A 145 -7.28 6.62 5.59
CA ALA A 145 -6.41 6.21 4.50
C ALA A 145 -5.00 6.75 4.68
N SER A 146 -4.01 6.08 4.11
CA SER A 146 -2.62 6.54 4.17
C SER A 146 -1.88 6.40 2.85
N ALA A 147 -0.87 7.25 2.69
CA ALA A 147 0.10 7.23 1.62
C ALA A 147 1.48 7.66 2.13
N PHE A 148 2.53 7.46 1.35
CA PHE A 148 3.84 8.06 1.63
C PHE A 148 3.78 9.57 1.40
N ALA A 149 4.50 10.34 2.21
CA ALA A 149 4.64 11.77 2.00
C ALA A 149 5.30 12.07 0.64
N PRO A 150 4.93 13.17 -0.03
CA PRO A 150 5.47 13.53 -1.34
C PRO A 150 6.99 13.60 -1.33
N GLY A 151 7.62 13.01 -2.34
CA GLY A 151 9.07 13.04 -2.49
C GLY A 151 9.86 12.24 -1.46
N TRP A 152 9.19 11.56 -0.52
CA TRP A 152 9.91 10.76 0.47
C TRP A 152 10.66 9.60 -0.17
N THR A 153 11.91 9.51 0.22
CA THR A 153 12.77 8.36 -0.04
C THR A 153 13.67 8.11 1.17
N HIS A 154 14.18 6.90 1.30
CA HIS A 154 15.18 6.57 2.31
C HIS A 154 16.46 6.12 1.60
N PRO A 155 17.67 6.54 2.04
CA PRO A 155 18.92 6.21 1.37
C PRO A 155 19.10 4.71 1.09
N ALA A 156 18.66 3.86 2.01
CA ALA A 156 18.69 2.40 1.84
C ALA A 156 17.94 1.90 0.59
N LYS A 157 16.90 2.60 0.12
CA LYS A 157 16.19 2.21 -1.12
C LYS A 157 17.11 2.30 -2.33
N ALA A 158 17.76 3.45 -2.51
CA ALA A 158 18.67 3.67 -3.63
C ALA A 158 19.90 2.79 -3.50
N ALA A 159 20.50 2.70 -2.32
CA ALA A 159 21.68 1.89 -2.07
C ALA A 159 21.47 0.40 -2.42
N VAL A 160 20.32 -0.18 -2.00
CA VAL A 160 20.00 -1.56 -2.37
C VAL A 160 19.75 -1.67 -3.87
N ASP A 161 18.94 -0.79 -4.46
CA ASP A 161 18.65 -0.86 -5.91
C ASP A 161 19.93 -0.78 -6.76
N ASP A 162 20.87 0.08 -6.37
CA ASP A 162 22.16 0.23 -7.05
C ASP A 162 23.02 -1.04 -6.85
N ALA A 163 23.03 -1.63 -5.66
CA ALA A 163 23.74 -2.87 -5.40
C ALA A 163 23.19 -4.08 -6.20
N LEU A 164 21.92 -4.03 -6.59
CA LEU A 164 21.27 -5.06 -7.39
C LEU A 164 21.49 -4.89 -8.90
N ARG A 165 21.87 -3.70 -9.40
CA ARG A 165 22.07 -3.43 -10.82
C ARG A 165 23.09 -4.36 -11.51
N PRO A 166 24.26 -4.70 -10.89
CA PRO A 166 25.20 -5.65 -11.47
C PRO A 166 24.64 -7.06 -11.66
N PHE A 167 23.61 -7.42 -10.86
CA PHE A 167 22.93 -8.71 -10.98
C PHE A 167 21.83 -8.72 -12.05
N GLY A 168 21.56 -7.55 -12.67
CA GLY A 168 20.56 -7.41 -13.72
C GLY A 168 19.23 -6.78 -13.27
N TYR A 169 19.09 -6.36 -12.01
CA TYR A 169 17.87 -5.68 -11.56
C TYR A 169 17.63 -4.38 -12.33
N ARG A 170 16.39 -4.19 -12.73
CA ARG A 170 15.86 -2.92 -13.24
C ARG A 170 14.47 -2.71 -12.62
N PRO A 171 14.13 -1.49 -12.14
CA PRO A 171 12.80 -1.20 -11.68
C PRO A 171 11.76 -1.50 -12.77
N PRO A 172 10.69 -2.24 -12.47
CA PRO A 172 9.65 -2.54 -13.45
C PRO A 172 8.88 -1.28 -13.84
N ALA A 173 8.34 -1.23 -15.07
CA ALA A 173 7.66 -0.06 -15.62
C ALA A 173 6.48 0.40 -14.75
N TRP A 174 5.68 -0.53 -14.21
CA TRP A 174 4.58 -0.20 -13.32
C TRP A 174 5.05 0.54 -12.05
N TYR A 175 6.24 0.19 -11.50
CA TYR A 175 6.79 0.86 -10.33
C TYR A 175 7.29 2.27 -10.66
N VAL A 176 7.90 2.45 -11.83
CA VAL A 176 8.29 3.78 -12.32
C VAL A 176 7.06 4.68 -12.47
N SER A 177 5.98 4.16 -13.07
CA SER A 177 4.71 4.87 -13.20
C SER A 177 4.07 5.19 -11.85
N LEU A 178 4.07 4.23 -10.90
CA LEU A 178 3.60 4.44 -9.54
C LEU A 178 4.34 5.61 -8.86
N LYS A 179 5.67 5.64 -8.97
CA LYS A 179 6.50 6.69 -8.36
C LYS A 179 6.29 8.07 -9.00
N SER A 180 6.05 8.13 -10.31
CA SER A 180 5.91 9.39 -11.04
C SER A 180 4.48 9.93 -11.09
N GLN A 181 3.47 9.09 -10.90
CA GLN A 181 2.05 9.46 -11.04
C GLN A 181 1.22 9.13 -9.80
N GLY A 182 1.21 7.87 -9.36
CA GLY A 182 0.33 7.41 -8.28
C GLY A 182 0.69 7.97 -6.92
N GLU A 183 1.96 7.85 -6.51
CA GLU A 183 2.41 8.36 -5.21
C GLU A 183 2.27 9.89 -5.07
N PRO A 184 2.60 10.73 -6.07
CA PRO A 184 2.38 12.16 -5.97
C PRO A 184 0.90 12.54 -5.76
N GLN A 185 -0.02 11.85 -6.41
CA GLN A 185 -1.46 12.14 -6.25
C GLN A 185 -2.02 11.67 -4.90
N ALA A 186 -1.61 10.48 -4.43
CA ALA A 186 -2.08 9.94 -3.16
C ALA A 186 -1.37 10.57 -1.95
N GLY A 187 -0.15 11.05 -2.13
CA GLY A 187 0.68 11.62 -1.06
C GLY A 187 0.52 13.13 -0.88
N ASP A 188 0.00 13.85 -1.86
CA ASP A 188 -0.25 15.29 -1.74
C ASP A 188 -1.46 15.55 -0.83
N PRO A 189 -1.29 16.24 0.31
CA PRO A 189 -2.38 16.45 1.27
C PRO A 189 -3.57 17.22 0.68
N VAL A 190 -3.32 18.16 -0.23
CA VAL A 190 -4.37 19.01 -0.82
C VAL A 190 -5.16 18.21 -1.85
N LEU A 191 -4.48 17.47 -2.73
CA LEU A 191 -5.13 16.62 -3.72
C LEU A 191 -5.92 15.50 -3.03
N LEU A 192 -5.33 14.85 -2.04
CA LEU A 192 -5.99 13.76 -1.31
C LEU A 192 -7.23 14.23 -0.56
N ALA A 193 -7.17 15.39 0.11
CA ALA A 193 -8.32 16.01 0.76
C ALA A 193 -9.41 16.36 -0.26
N GLY A 194 -9.03 16.93 -1.41
CA GLY A 194 -9.96 17.25 -2.50
C GLY A 194 -10.67 16.03 -3.05
N HIS A 195 -9.96 14.93 -3.27
CA HIS A 195 -10.57 13.66 -3.71
C HIS A 195 -11.56 13.10 -2.70
N ALA A 196 -11.21 13.13 -1.39
CA ALA A 196 -12.09 12.63 -0.34
C ALA A 196 -13.35 13.50 -0.20
N ALA A 197 -13.21 14.83 -0.24
CA ALA A 197 -14.36 15.75 -0.20
C ALA A 197 -15.27 15.57 -1.43
N ALA A 198 -14.70 15.41 -2.62
CA ALA A 198 -15.45 15.15 -3.86
C ALA A 198 -16.19 13.80 -3.82
N ALA A 199 -15.63 12.79 -3.13
CA ALA A 199 -16.31 11.51 -2.89
C ALA A 199 -17.45 11.60 -1.89
N GLY A 200 -17.61 12.72 -1.17
CA GLY A 200 -18.69 12.99 -0.23
C GLY A 200 -18.37 12.73 1.24
N PHE A 201 -17.10 12.49 1.58
CA PHE A 201 -16.66 12.49 2.99
C PHE A 201 -16.74 13.89 3.58
N LYS A 202 -17.14 13.98 4.85
CA LYS A 202 -17.22 15.22 5.64
C LYS A 202 -16.07 15.29 6.65
N ASP A 203 -15.85 16.46 7.23
CA ASP A 203 -14.81 16.68 8.25
C ASP A 203 -13.44 16.11 7.86
N VAL A 204 -13.11 16.27 6.57
CA VAL A 204 -11.88 15.73 5.98
C VAL A 204 -10.67 16.40 6.60
N GLN A 205 -9.80 15.59 7.17
CA GLN A 205 -8.51 16.02 7.72
C GLN A 205 -7.38 15.24 7.07
N VAL A 206 -6.30 15.95 6.75
CA VAL A 206 -5.07 15.31 6.27
C VAL A 206 -3.89 15.83 7.08
N ARG A 207 -3.08 14.91 7.58
CA ARG A 207 -1.88 15.24 8.37
C ARG A 207 -0.73 14.31 8.03
N THR A 208 0.50 14.76 8.24
CA THR A 208 1.69 13.91 8.10
C THR A 208 2.21 13.49 9.46
N ILE A 209 2.48 12.20 9.60
CA ILE A 209 3.00 11.57 10.82
C ILE A 209 4.32 10.88 10.48
N ALA A 210 5.41 11.23 11.17
CA ALA A 210 6.67 10.51 11.06
C ALA A 210 6.60 9.26 11.95
N VAL A 211 6.69 8.07 11.35
CA VAL A 211 6.58 6.79 12.05
C VAL A 211 7.94 6.11 12.09
N PRO A 212 8.61 6.04 13.26
CA PRO A 212 9.80 5.23 13.45
C PRO A 212 9.42 3.73 13.33
N THR A 213 10.09 3.00 12.43
CA THR A 213 9.75 1.59 12.20
C THR A 213 10.54 0.63 13.08
N GLY A 214 11.58 1.10 13.75
CA GLY A 214 12.50 0.26 14.51
C GLY A 214 13.50 -0.51 13.66
N LEU A 215 13.38 -0.48 12.32
CA LEU A 215 14.36 -1.11 11.43
C LEU A 215 15.62 -0.24 11.39
N SER A 216 16.72 -0.76 11.89
CA SER A 216 18.00 -0.03 12.03
C SER A 216 19.22 -0.87 11.65
N THR A 217 19.09 -2.20 11.57
CA THR A 217 20.22 -3.05 11.18
C THR A 217 20.29 -3.23 9.66
N PRO A 218 21.50 -3.44 9.09
CA PRO A 218 21.66 -3.73 7.67
C PRO A 218 20.77 -4.88 7.19
N ALA A 219 20.71 -5.98 7.96
CA ALA A 219 19.89 -7.13 7.62
C ALA A 219 18.39 -6.79 7.53
N GLN A 220 17.87 -5.99 8.48
CA GLN A 220 16.46 -5.54 8.48
C GLN A 220 16.16 -4.63 7.30
N LEU A 221 17.01 -3.63 7.02
CA LEU A 221 16.84 -2.68 5.92
C LEU A 221 16.93 -3.38 4.56
N ALA A 222 17.88 -4.31 4.39
CA ALA A 222 18.01 -5.11 3.19
C ALA A 222 16.78 -6.02 3.00
N SER A 223 16.38 -6.78 4.03
CA SER A 223 15.20 -7.65 3.98
C SER A 223 13.93 -6.90 3.62
N TRP A 224 13.70 -5.74 4.25
CA TRP A 224 12.60 -4.86 3.89
C TRP A 224 12.62 -4.51 2.39
N ARG A 225 13.75 -4.02 1.86
CA ARG A 225 13.81 -3.60 0.47
C ARG A 225 13.71 -4.77 -0.52
N LEU A 226 14.36 -5.89 -0.25
CA LEU A 226 14.34 -7.09 -1.09
C LEU A 226 12.94 -7.73 -1.16
N GLY A 227 12.15 -7.64 -0.10
CA GLY A 227 10.79 -8.16 -0.03
C GLY A 227 9.73 -7.27 -0.71
N MET A 228 10.05 -6.01 -1.07
CA MET A 228 9.11 -5.11 -1.72
C MET A 228 8.68 -5.62 -3.10
N ALA A 229 7.41 -5.44 -3.47
CA ALA A 229 6.80 -6.01 -4.68
C ALA A 229 7.58 -5.72 -5.98
N ASN A 230 8.19 -4.54 -6.09
CA ASN A 230 9.00 -4.16 -7.24
C ASN A 230 10.36 -4.88 -7.31
N VAL A 231 10.85 -5.47 -6.23
CA VAL A 231 12.15 -6.18 -6.15
C VAL A 231 11.95 -7.69 -6.03
N ALA A 232 10.94 -8.12 -5.31
CA ALA A 232 10.72 -9.53 -4.95
C ALA A 232 10.66 -10.48 -6.17
N ALA A 233 10.04 -10.06 -7.27
CA ALA A 233 9.97 -10.87 -8.48
C ALA A 233 11.37 -11.14 -9.08
N PHE A 234 12.23 -10.13 -9.10
CA PHE A 234 13.62 -10.28 -9.53
C PHE A 234 14.40 -11.23 -8.61
N VAL A 235 14.32 -11.03 -7.29
CA VAL A 235 15.03 -11.89 -6.32
C VAL A 235 14.58 -13.36 -6.45
N ARG A 236 13.30 -13.59 -6.67
CA ARG A 236 12.74 -14.96 -6.83
C ARG A 236 13.15 -15.62 -8.14
N SER A 237 13.44 -14.86 -9.20
CA SER A 237 13.90 -15.39 -10.48
C SER A 237 15.35 -15.92 -10.45
N LEU A 238 16.11 -15.56 -9.40
CA LEU A 238 17.51 -15.99 -9.24
C LEU A 238 17.61 -17.40 -8.66
N ASP A 239 18.67 -18.11 -9.03
CA ASP A 239 19.07 -19.34 -8.34
C ASP A 239 19.57 -19.07 -6.91
N ALA A 240 19.74 -20.12 -6.11
CA ALA A 240 20.10 -19.98 -4.71
C ALA A 240 21.47 -19.26 -4.49
N PRO A 241 22.55 -19.58 -5.24
CA PRO A 241 23.82 -18.86 -5.10
C PRO A 241 23.71 -17.37 -5.41
N ARG A 242 23.02 -17.00 -6.51
CA ARG A 242 22.84 -15.61 -6.90
C ARG A 242 21.94 -14.86 -5.91
N ARG A 243 20.91 -15.51 -5.36
CA ARG A 243 20.09 -14.94 -4.29
C ARG A 243 20.90 -14.60 -3.05
N ALA A 244 21.77 -15.53 -2.61
CA ALA A 244 22.66 -15.28 -1.47
C ALA A 244 23.62 -14.10 -1.75
N ALA A 245 24.19 -14.04 -2.96
CA ALA A 245 25.05 -12.93 -3.36
C ALA A 245 24.33 -11.58 -3.37
N VAL A 246 23.08 -11.55 -3.87
CA VAL A 246 22.21 -10.36 -3.86
C VAL A 246 21.89 -9.93 -2.43
N SER A 247 21.53 -10.85 -1.52
CA SER A 247 21.26 -10.52 -0.11
C SER A 247 22.52 -9.93 0.57
N CYS A 248 23.67 -10.55 0.41
CA CYS A 248 24.95 -10.01 0.92
C CYS A 248 25.29 -8.64 0.34
N ALA A 249 25.04 -8.41 -0.96
CA ALA A 249 25.30 -7.11 -1.59
C ALA A 249 24.36 -6.03 -1.04
N ALA A 250 23.08 -6.35 -0.87
CA ALA A 250 22.08 -5.46 -0.31
C ALA A 250 22.42 -5.08 1.16
N GLU A 251 22.78 -6.05 1.98
CA GLU A 251 23.18 -5.79 3.37
C GLU A 251 24.41 -4.90 3.48
N ARG A 252 25.45 -5.18 2.67
CA ARG A 252 26.66 -4.33 2.65
C ARG A 252 26.36 -2.90 2.21
N ALA A 253 25.45 -2.72 1.24
CA ALA A 253 25.12 -1.41 0.70
C ALA A 253 24.43 -0.50 1.71
N VAL A 254 23.80 -1.06 2.75
CA VAL A 254 23.06 -0.29 3.76
C VAL A 254 23.78 -0.20 5.12
N VAL A 255 25.04 -0.65 5.20
CA VAL A 255 25.86 -0.46 6.39
C VAL A 255 26.02 1.04 6.67
N GLY A 256 25.75 1.46 7.91
CA GLY A 256 25.80 2.86 8.32
C GLY A 256 24.56 3.69 7.90
N SER A 257 23.55 3.07 7.30
CA SER A 257 22.28 3.77 7.05
C SER A 257 21.56 4.10 8.35
N GLU A 258 20.88 5.24 8.35
CA GLU A 258 20.03 5.65 9.47
C GLU A 258 18.86 4.68 9.67
N PRO A 259 18.26 4.65 10.89
CA PRO A 259 17.04 3.91 11.13
C PRO A 259 15.90 4.37 10.21
N LEU A 260 15.08 3.41 9.77
CA LEU A 260 13.97 3.70 8.86
C LEU A 260 12.85 4.44 9.59
N VAL A 261 12.64 5.70 9.21
CA VAL A 261 11.49 6.51 9.61
C VAL A 261 10.65 6.80 8.36
N VAL A 262 9.34 6.53 8.44
CA VAL A 262 8.40 6.73 7.32
C VAL A 262 7.50 7.93 7.63
N PRO A 263 7.64 9.05 6.92
CA PRO A 263 6.63 10.11 6.94
C PRO A 263 5.38 9.64 6.17
N MET A 264 4.31 9.42 6.90
CA MET A 264 3.04 8.90 6.41
C MET A 264 2.01 10.03 6.38
N VAL A 265 1.43 10.29 5.22
CA VAL A 265 0.23 11.12 5.08
C VAL A 265 -0.96 10.29 5.52
N VAL A 266 -1.78 10.82 6.40
CA VAL A 266 -3.00 10.20 6.93
C VAL A 266 -4.18 11.08 6.60
N LEU A 267 -5.14 10.52 5.88
CA LEU A 267 -6.46 11.08 5.61
C LEU A 267 -7.47 10.46 6.58
N THR A 268 -8.33 11.29 7.16
CA THR A 268 -9.53 10.85 7.87
C THR A 268 -10.74 11.68 7.43
N GLY A 269 -11.96 11.10 7.49
CA GLY A 269 -13.23 11.78 7.17
C GLY A 269 -14.42 10.90 7.54
N GLY A 270 -15.60 11.53 7.70
CA GLY A 270 -16.86 10.89 8.06
C GLY A 270 -18.00 11.12 7.06
#